data_85a49ba955e49c5fb556057db3c8e4f4
#
_entry.id   85a49ba955e49c5fb556057db3c8e4f4
#
_cell.length_a   1.000
_cell.length_b   1.000
_cell.length_c   1.000
_cell.angle_alpha   90.00
_cell.angle_beta   90.00
_cell.angle_gamma   90.00
#
_symmetry.space_group_name_H-M   'P 1'
#
loop_
_entity.id
_entity.type
_entity.pdbx_description
1 polymer ?
#
loop_
_entity_poly.entity_id
_entity_poly.type
_entity_poly.pdbx_seq_one_letter_code
_entity_poly.pdbx_strand_id
1 'polypeptide(L)'
;MDLPKLTSGKRFTLPRPAGSADALLLARLGEREKAAGRPMTVVTANASDAQRLLEEIAFFAPALRCALFPDWETLPYDTFSPHQDLISERLATLWRISQRDKETGADVVIVPATTALYRLAPPSFLAGYTFEFKVKQKLDEARLKSQLTLAGYSHVTQVVSPGEYAVRGGLIDLFPMGSPVPYRVDLFDDEIDSIRTFDPDSQRSLYPVPEVRLLPGREFPMDLSLIHI
;
A
#
# COMPACT_ATOMS: atom_id res chain seq x y z
N MET A 1 2.52 1.43 -34.41
CA MET A 1 2.02 2.76 -33.94
C MET A 1 3.20 3.47 -33.29
N ASP A 2 3.64 4.57 -33.86
CA ASP A 2 4.74 5.33 -33.28
C ASP A 2 4.25 6.08 -32.03
N LEU A 3 4.94 5.90 -30.92
CA LEU A 3 4.62 6.59 -29.67
C LEU A 3 4.99 8.08 -29.80
N PRO A 4 4.12 9.00 -29.34
CA PRO A 4 4.44 10.42 -29.36
C PRO A 4 5.68 10.71 -28.51
N LYS A 5 6.53 11.61 -28.97
CA LYS A 5 7.65 12.11 -28.18
C LYS A 5 7.08 13.03 -27.09
N LEU A 6 7.06 12.55 -25.85
CA LEU A 6 6.59 13.32 -24.71
C LEU A 6 7.58 14.45 -24.41
N THR A 7 7.05 15.68 -24.27
CA THR A 7 7.82 16.87 -23.93
C THR A 7 7.19 17.49 -22.69
N SER A 8 8.02 17.87 -21.71
CA SER A 8 7.53 18.50 -20.47
C SER A 8 6.62 19.71 -20.76
N GLY A 9 5.49 19.77 -20.04
CA GLY A 9 4.49 20.84 -20.15
C GLY A 9 3.63 20.81 -21.43
N LYS A 10 3.83 19.88 -22.37
CA LYS A 10 3.00 19.77 -23.57
C LYS A 10 1.90 18.73 -23.39
N ARG A 11 0.70 19.07 -23.90
CA ARG A 11 -0.42 18.13 -24.02
C ARG A 11 -0.42 17.48 -25.39
N PHE A 12 -0.72 16.19 -25.42
CA PHE A 12 -0.95 15.43 -26.64
C PHE A 12 -2.32 14.81 -26.56
N THR A 13 -3.13 14.96 -27.60
CA THR A 13 -4.42 14.30 -27.72
C THR A 13 -4.28 13.18 -28.74
N LEU A 14 -4.64 11.98 -28.34
CA LEU A 14 -4.70 10.82 -29.23
C LEU A 14 -6.17 10.47 -29.45
N PRO A 15 -6.54 10.02 -30.68
CA PRO A 15 -7.87 9.45 -30.89
C PRO A 15 -8.04 8.24 -29.96
N ARG A 16 -9.26 8.04 -29.45
CA ARG A 16 -9.57 6.92 -28.58
C ARG A 16 -9.34 5.60 -29.34
N PRO A 17 -8.40 4.76 -28.87
CA PRO A 17 -8.19 3.45 -29.49
C PRO A 17 -9.40 2.52 -29.27
N ALA A 18 -9.58 1.56 -30.16
CA ALA A 18 -10.63 0.56 -30.02
C ALA A 18 -10.19 -0.62 -29.15
N GLY A 19 -11.10 -1.15 -28.34
CA GLY A 19 -10.83 -2.30 -27.48
C GLY A 19 -9.68 -2.06 -26.51
N SER A 20 -8.81 -3.05 -26.30
CA SER A 20 -7.65 -3.00 -25.40
C SER A 20 -6.41 -2.30 -26.00
N ALA A 21 -6.55 -1.62 -27.15
CA ALA A 21 -5.43 -0.91 -27.77
C ALA A 21 -4.97 0.32 -26.94
N ASP A 22 -5.82 0.87 -26.08
CA ASP A 22 -5.46 1.88 -25.10
C ASP A 22 -4.48 1.31 -24.04
N ALA A 23 -4.77 0.11 -23.52
CA ALA A 23 -3.90 -0.58 -22.56
C ALA A 23 -2.55 -0.98 -23.20
N LEU A 24 -2.55 -1.48 -24.45
CA LEU A 24 -1.32 -1.75 -25.18
C LEU A 24 -0.47 -0.50 -25.38
N LEU A 25 -1.11 0.65 -25.71
CA LEU A 25 -0.42 1.91 -25.85
C LEU A 25 0.20 2.35 -24.50
N LEU A 26 -0.57 2.27 -23.42
CA LEU A 26 -0.11 2.62 -22.07
C LEU A 26 1.01 1.69 -21.59
N ALA A 27 0.93 0.38 -21.89
CA ALA A 27 1.99 -0.58 -21.60
C ALA A 27 3.33 -0.16 -22.25
N ARG A 28 3.30 0.13 -23.56
CA ARG A 28 4.49 0.59 -24.29
C ARG A 28 5.02 1.94 -23.78
N LEU A 29 4.13 2.87 -23.44
CA LEU A 29 4.52 4.12 -22.80
C LEU A 29 5.17 3.87 -21.45
N GLY A 30 4.58 3.01 -20.61
CA GLY A 30 5.11 2.63 -19.31
C GLY A 30 6.52 2.01 -19.41
N GLU A 31 6.75 1.10 -20.34
CA GLU A 31 8.07 0.52 -20.57
C GLU A 31 9.12 1.58 -20.98
N ARG A 32 8.73 2.50 -21.86
CA ARG A 32 9.60 3.60 -22.26
C ARG A 32 9.92 4.55 -21.09
N GLU A 33 8.92 4.93 -20.31
CA GLU A 33 9.11 5.83 -19.17
C GLU A 33 9.92 5.16 -18.05
N LYS A 34 9.69 3.86 -17.80
CA LYS A 34 10.50 3.04 -16.89
C LYS A 34 11.97 3.02 -17.32
N ALA A 35 12.25 2.78 -18.60
CA ALA A 35 13.63 2.80 -19.14
C ALA A 35 14.29 4.19 -19.00
N ALA A 36 13.49 5.25 -18.92
CA ALA A 36 13.97 6.62 -18.68
C ALA A 36 13.99 7.02 -17.17
N GLY A 37 13.74 6.05 -16.27
CA GLY A 37 13.70 6.29 -14.80
C GLY A 37 12.52 7.16 -14.34
N ARG A 38 11.45 7.25 -15.11
CA ARG A 38 10.28 8.06 -14.79
C ARG A 38 9.06 7.20 -14.51
N PRO A 39 8.37 7.37 -13.38
CA PRO A 39 7.08 6.75 -13.14
C PRO A 39 6.00 7.36 -14.03
N MET A 40 5.00 6.57 -14.41
CA MET A 40 3.84 7.01 -15.17
C MET A 40 2.59 6.98 -14.30
N THR A 41 1.78 8.02 -14.34
CA THR A 41 0.45 8.03 -13.70
C THR A 41 -0.63 8.00 -14.78
N VAL A 42 -1.57 7.07 -14.64
CA VAL A 42 -2.75 6.92 -15.51
C VAL A 42 -3.97 7.32 -14.71
N VAL A 43 -4.66 8.37 -15.14
CA VAL A 43 -5.92 8.80 -14.52
C VAL A 43 -7.08 8.28 -15.35
N THR A 44 -8.00 7.54 -14.74
CA THR A 44 -9.18 6.97 -15.39
C THR A 44 -10.44 7.73 -14.99
N ALA A 45 -11.50 7.58 -15.78
CA ALA A 45 -12.79 8.22 -15.48
C ALA A 45 -13.45 7.61 -14.22
N ASN A 46 -13.27 6.31 -14.01
CA ASN A 46 -13.91 5.54 -12.92
C ASN A 46 -13.05 4.36 -12.47
N ALA A 47 -13.45 3.70 -11.39
CA ALA A 47 -12.75 2.54 -10.81
C ALA A 47 -12.75 1.31 -11.73
N SER A 48 -13.83 1.05 -12.48
CA SER A 48 -13.91 -0.09 -13.40
C SER A 48 -12.90 0.03 -14.54
N ASP A 49 -12.71 1.24 -15.10
CA ASP A 49 -11.68 1.48 -16.10
C ASP A 49 -10.26 1.34 -15.51
N ALA A 50 -10.08 1.74 -14.26
CA ALA A 50 -8.80 1.59 -13.57
C ALA A 50 -8.44 0.11 -13.38
N GLN A 51 -9.39 -0.70 -12.93
CA GLN A 51 -9.20 -2.15 -12.74
C GLN A 51 -8.93 -2.85 -14.09
N ARG A 52 -9.72 -2.56 -15.12
CA ARG A 52 -9.51 -3.09 -16.47
C ARG A 52 -8.11 -2.78 -16.99
N LEU A 53 -7.68 -1.53 -16.88
CA LEU A 53 -6.35 -1.12 -17.35
C LEU A 53 -5.22 -1.77 -16.53
N LEU A 54 -5.40 -1.99 -15.23
CA LEU A 54 -4.43 -2.71 -14.41
C LEU A 54 -4.19 -4.12 -14.96
N GLU A 55 -5.25 -4.85 -15.26
CA GLU A 55 -5.19 -6.23 -15.77
C GLU A 55 -4.63 -6.28 -17.20
N GLU A 56 -5.14 -5.41 -18.07
CA GLU A 56 -4.71 -5.40 -19.48
C GLU A 56 -3.28 -4.92 -19.67
N ILE A 57 -2.82 -3.92 -18.90
CA ILE A 57 -1.42 -3.46 -18.94
C ILE A 57 -0.49 -4.57 -18.43
N ALA A 58 -0.86 -5.25 -17.35
CA ALA A 58 -0.10 -6.38 -16.82
C ALA A 58 -0.01 -7.54 -17.84
N PHE A 59 -1.06 -7.76 -18.63
CA PHE A 59 -1.03 -8.73 -19.72
C PHE A 59 -0.05 -8.34 -20.86
N PHE A 60 -0.09 -7.07 -21.30
CA PHE A 60 0.78 -6.61 -22.40
C PHE A 60 2.23 -6.36 -21.99
N ALA A 61 2.49 -6.04 -20.74
CA ALA A 61 3.81 -5.71 -20.22
C ALA A 61 4.00 -6.26 -18.78
N PRO A 62 4.12 -7.60 -18.62
CA PRO A 62 4.18 -8.25 -17.30
C PRO A 62 5.42 -7.84 -16.47
N ALA A 63 6.43 -7.24 -17.08
CA ALA A 63 7.59 -6.69 -16.37
C ALA A 63 7.36 -5.29 -15.78
N LEU A 64 6.23 -4.64 -16.06
CA LEU A 64 5.84 -3.38 -15.43
C LEU A 64 5.21 -3.62 -14.06
N ARG A 65 5.70 -2.89 -13.08
CA ARG A 65 5.15 -2.90 -11.72
C ARG A 65 3.99 -1.90 -11.65
N CYS A 66 2.82 -2.37 -12.02
CA CYS A 66 1.60 -1.58 -11.94
C CYS A 66 1.04 -1.55 -10.51
N ALA A 67 0.47 -0.43 -10.11
CA ALA A 67 -0.24 -0.27 -8.84
C ALA A 67 -1.54 0.48 -9.07
N LEU A 68 -2.63 -0.04 -8.53
CA LEU A 68 -3.90 0.65 -8.42
C LEU A 68 -3.90 1.49 -7.15
N PHE A 69 -4.36 2.73 -7.23
CA PHE A 69 -4.66 3.54 -6.06
C PHE A 69 -6.18 3.61 -5.92
N PRO A 70 -6.79 2.75 -5.08
CA PRO A 70 -8.24 2.60 -5.03
C PRO A 70 -8.93 3.79 -4.35
N ASP A 71 -10.22 3.96 -4.59
CA ASP A 71 -11.09 4.89 -3.88
C ASP A 71 -11.40 4.36 -2.47
N TRP A 72 -11.82 5.24 -1.56
CA TRP A 72 -12.33 4.85 -0.24
C TRP A 72 -13.72 4.20 -0.31
N GLU A 73 -14.42 4.33 -1.43
CA GLU A 73 -15.81 3.88 -1.63
C GLU A 73 -16.81 4.47 -0.62
N THR A 74 -16.41 5.55 0.04
CA THR A 74 -17.25 6.32 0.96
C THR A 74 -17.20 7.79 0.58
N LEU A 75 -18.31 8.49 0.78
CA LEU A 75 -18.40 9.93 0.54
C LEU A 75 -18.06 10.71 1.83
N PRO A 76 -17.62 11.98 1.69
CA PRO A 76 -17.53 12.87 2.84
C PRO A 76 -18.89 12.96 3.55
N TYR A 77 -18.87 12.84 4.87
CA TYR A 77 -20.05 12.84 5.75
C TYR A 77 -20.90 11.56 5.74
N ASP A 78 -20.45 10.48 5.11
CA ASP A 78 -21.06 9.17 5.30
C ASP A 78 -20.95 8.72 6.75
N THR A 79 -21.93 7.95 7.21
CA THR A 79 -21.92 7.37 8.56
C THR A 79 -20.96 6.19 8.71
N PHE A 80 -20.35 5.76 7.64
CA PHE A 80 -19.43 4.61 7.58
C PHE A 80 -18.01 5.08 7.32
N SER A 81 -17.06 4.49 8.01
CA SER A 81 -15.63 4.62 7.69
C SER A 81 -15.28 3.71 6.50
N PRO A 82 -14.26 4.06 5.70
CA PRO A 82 -13.73 3.16 4.67
C PRO A 82 -13.34 1.80 5.24
N HIS A 83 -13.49 0.74 4.45
CA HIS A 83 -13.09 -0.60 4.86
C HIS A 83 -11.57 -0.66 5.09
N GLN A 84 -11.13 -1.41 6.11
CA GLN A 84 -9.71 -1.49 6.47
C GLN A 84 -8.85 -2.05 5.34
N ASP A 85 -9.38 -2.97 4.54
CA ASP A 85 -8.66 -3.52 3.37
C ASP A 85 -8.36 -2.43 2.34
N LEU A 86 -9.33 -1.53 2.05
CA LEU A 86 -9.11 -0.40 1.14
C LEU A 86 -8.04 0.56 1.68
N ILE A 87 -8.07 0.87 2.98
CA ILE A 87 -7.03 1.70 3.61
C ILE A 87 -5.67 1.00 3.51
N SER A 88 -5.63 -0.32 3.71
CA SER A 88 -4.43 -1.14 3.59
C SER A 88 -3.85 -1.10 2.18
N GLU A 89 -4.68 -1.31 1.14
CA GLU A 89 -4.27 -1.24 -0.26
C GLU A 89 -3.78 0.15 -0.66
N ARG A 90 -4.45 1.20 -0.19
CA ARG A 90 -4.04 2.59 -0.44
C ARG A 90 -2.68 2.89 0.18
N LEU A 91 -2.45 2.49 1.43
CA LEU A 91 -1.16 2.64 2.11
C LEU A 91 -0.06 1.84 1.41
N ALA A 92 -0.35 0.62 0.95
CA ALA A 92 0.57 -0.18 0.15
C ALA A 92 0.98 0.56 -1.14
N THR A 93 0.01 1.14 -1.84
CA THR A 93 0.27 1.88 -3.08
C THR A 93 1.05 3.17 -2.80
N LEU A 94 0.72 3.92 -1.76
CA LEU A 94 1.49 5.11 -1.35
C LEU A 94 2.93 4.75 -0.98
N TRP A 95 3.13 3.64 -0.28
CA TRP A 95 4.46 3.13 0.01
C TRP A 95 5.23 2.81 -1.28
N ARG A 96 4.62 2.08 -2.22
CA ARG A 96 5.23 1.76 -3.52
C ARG A 96 5.60 3.02 -4.32
N ILE A 97 4.76 4.06 -4.30
CA ILE A 97 5.05 5.36 -4.91
C ILE A 97 6.27 6.01 -4.26
N SER A 98 6.42 5.91 -2.93
CA SER A 98 7.57 6.47 -2.20
C SER A 98 8.89 5.73 -2.48
N GLN A 99 8.82 4.46 -2.91
CA GLN A 99 9.95 3.58 -3.19
C GLN A 99 10.31 3.48 -4.68
N ARG A 100 9.93 4.46 -5.48
CA ARG A 100 10.06 4.40 -6.96
C ARG A 100 11.44 4.00 -7.49
N ASP A 101 12.51 4.31 -6.76
CA ASP A 101 13.88 3.99 -7.14
C ASP A 101 14.34 2.59 -6.67
N LYS A 102 13.44 1.82 -6.02
CA LYS A 102 13.70 0.47 -5.50
C LYS A 102 12.89 -0.58 -6.24
N GLU A 103 13.29 -1.84 -6.12
CA GLU A 103 12.56 -2.97 -6.72
C GLU A 103 11.10 -3.05 -6.29
N THR A 104 10.78 -2.59 -5.08
CA THR A 104 9.41 -2.54 -4.55
C THR A 104 8.56 -1.39 -5.07
N GLY A 105 9.15 -0.45 -5.82
CA GLY A 105 8.46 0.73 -6.32
C GLY A 105 7.45 0.44 -7.43
N ALA A 106 6.58 1.41 -7.76
CA ALA A 106 5.65 1.34 -8.87
C ALA A 106 6.22 2.06 -10.10
N ASP A 107 6.16 1.40 -11.25
CA ASP A 107 6.49 1.98 -12.56
C ASP A 107 5.29 2.72 -13.15
N VAL A 108 4.08 2.16 -12.92
CA VAL A 108 2.80 2.74 -13.37
C VAL A 108 1.83 2.75 -12.20
N VAL A 109 1.26 3.92 -11.93
CA VAL A 109 0.18 4.11 -10.94
C VAL A 109 -1.10 4.41 -11.69
N ILE A 110 -2.15 3.65 -11.45
CA ILE A 110 -3.47 3.85 -12.05
C ILE A 110 -4.40 4.35 -10.95
N VAL A 111 -5.11 5.45 -11.22
CA VAL A 111 -5.96 6.11 -10.22
C VAL A 111 -7.24 6.63 -10.85
N PRO A 112 -8.43 6.40 -10.27
CA PRO A 112 -9.67 7.04 -10.67
C PRO A 112 -9.60 8.56 -10.47
N ALA A 113 -10.25 9.34 -11.32
CA ALA A 113 -10.22 10.80 -11.26
C ALA A 113 -10.74 11.35 -9.92
N THR A 114 -11.78 10.73 -9.36
CA THR A 114 -12.31 11.07 -8.03
C THR A 114 -11.23 10.93 -6.95
N THR A 115 -10.56 9.78 -6.92
CA THR A 115 -9.49 9.47 -5.96
C THR A 115 -8.30 10.41 -6.13
N ALA A 116 -7.94 10.78 -7.38
CA ALA A 116 -6.83 11.69 -7.67
C ALA A 116 -7.05 13.12 -7.14
N LEU A 117 -8.29 13.50 -6.82
CA LEU A 117 -8.63 14.81 -6.24
C LEU A 117 -8.49 14.88 -4.72
N TYR A 118 -8.39 13.75 -4.04
CA TYR A 118 -8.24 13.73 -2.58
C TYR A 118 -6.85 14.19 -2.14
N ARG A 119 -6.82 14.89 -1.01
CA ARG A 119 -5.57 15.24 -0.36
C ARG A 119 -4.97 14.00 0.31
N LEU A 120 -3.67 13.86 0.21
CA LEU A 120 -2.90 12.79 0.84
C LEU A 120 -2.09 13.34 2.01
N ALA A 121 -1.80 12.49 3.00
CA ALA A 121 -0.82 12.82 4.03
C ALA A 121 0.56 13.03 3.40
N PRO A 122 1.42 13.88 4.00
CA PRO A 122 2.77 14.08 3.49
C PRO A 122 3.58 12.77 3.55
N PRO A 123 4.52 12.54 2.61
CA PRO A 123 5.34 11.32 2.61
C PRO A 123 6.11 11.08 3.91
N SER A 124 6.46 12.14 4.64
CA SER A 124 7.11 12.07 5.95
C SER A 124 6.26 11.38 7.01
N PHE A 125 4.94 11.47 6.93
CA PHE A 125 4.04 10.74 7.82
C PHE A 125 4.18 9.23 7.59
N LEU A 126 4.08 8.79 6.34
CA LEU A 126 4.22 7.37 6.00
C LEU A 126 5.58 6.82 6.45
N ALA A 127 6.65 7.56 6.17
CA ALA A 127 8.02 7.17 6.58
C ALA A 127 8.20 7.15 8.11
N GLY A 128 7.62 8.12 8.82
CA GLY A 128 7.75 8.25 10.27
C GLY A 128 7.01 7.17 11.08
N TYR A 129 5.97 6.56 10.50
CA TYR A 129 5.17 5.51 11.12
C TYR A 129 5.33 4.14 10.43
N THR A 130 6.37 3.97 9.62
CA THR A 130 6.74 2.67 9.05
C THR A 130 7.80 2.03 9.92
N PHE A 131 7.56 0.79 10.35
CA PHE A 131 8.46 0.01 11.19
C PHE A 131 8.91 -1.26 10.45
N GLU A 132 10.13 -1.72 10.74
CA GLU A 132 10.64 -3.00 10.27
C GLU A 132 11.12 -3.81 11.46
N PHE A 133 10.71 -5.07 11.51
CA PHE A 133 11.19 -6.05 12.50
C PHE A 133 11.92 -7.16 11.78
N LYS A 134 13.05 -7.57 12.35
CA LYS A 134 13.90 -8.64 11.82
C LYS A 134 14.18 -9.67 12.90
N VAL A 135 14.28 -10.92 12.51
CA VAL A 135 14.72 -11.99 13.39
C VAL A 135 16.07 -11.61 14.01
N LYS A 136 16.25 -11.89 15.31
CA LYS A 136 17.40 -11.50 16.15
C LYS A 136 17.50 -10.01 16.49
N GLN A 137 16.50 -9.22 16.16
CA GLN A 137 16.41 -7.81 16.60
C GLN A 137 15.87 -7.74 18.03
N LYS A 138 16.42 -6.85 18.85
CA LYS A 138 15.86 -6.53 20.16
C LYS A 138 14.59 -5.70 20.03
N LEU A 139 13.59 -6.07 20.80
CA LEU A 139 12.25 -5.47 20.77
C LEU A 139 11.73 -5.22 22.20
N ASP A 140 11.52 -3.97 22.53
CA ASP A 140 10.82 -3.58 23.76
C ASP A 140 9.32 -3.63 23.53
N GLU A 141 8.63 -4.58 24.17
CA GLU A 141 7.17 -4.80 24.03
C GLU A 141 6.35 -3.58 24.43
N ALA A 142 6.69 -2.89 25.52
CA ALA A 142 5.96 -1.72 25.98
C ALA A 142 6.08 -0.54 25.00
N ARG A 143 7.28 -0.33 24.48
CA ARG A 143 7.54 0.67 23.44
C ARG A 143 6.82 0.32 22.15
N LEU A 144 6.81 -0.94 21.74
CA LEU A 144 6.10 -1.40 20.56
C LEU A 144 4.59 -1.13 20.66
N LYS A 145 3.95 -1.50 21.78
CA LYS A 145 2.52 -1.22 22.00
C LYS A 145 2.20 0.26 21.85
N SER A 146 3.02 1.12 22.44
CA SER A 146 2.85 2.57 22.32
C SER A 146 3.00 3.06 20.88
N GLN A 147 4.00 2.55 20.17
CA GLN A 147 4.24 2.88 18.75
C GLN A 147 3.11 2.41 17.84
N LEU A 148 2.61 1.18 18.02
CA LEU A 148 1.48 0.65 17.25
C LEU A 148 0.21 1.45 17.50
N THR A 149 -0.08 1.82 18.75
CA THR A 149 -1.24 2.68 19.09
C THR A 149 -1.13 4.05 18.42
N LEU A 150 0.04 4.70 18.47
CA LEU A 150 0.29 5.97 17.79
C LEU A 150 0.18 5.86 16.27
N ALA A 151 0.66 4.75 15.70
CA ALA A 151 0.53 4.45 14.28
C ALA A 151 -0.92 4.13 13.85
N GLY A 152 -1.84 3.94 14.81
CA GLY A 152 -3.26 3.71 14.55
C GLY A 152 -3.69 2.25 14.47
N TYR A 153 -2.86 1.33 14.98
CA TYR A 153 -3.23 -0.08 15.11
C TYR A 153 -4.18 -0.28 16.31
N SER A 154 -5.13 -1.20 16.15
CA SER A 154 -6.08 -1.60 17.18
C SER A 154 -5.58 -2.79 17.96
N HIS A 155 -5.57 -2.71 19.30
CA HIS A 155 -5.26 -3.84 20.17
C HIS A 155 -6.51 -4.72 20.32
N VAL A 156 -6.40 -5.99 19.91
CA VAL A 156 -7.49 -6.97 19.89
C VAL A 156 -7.09 -8.24 20.64
N THR A 157 -8.07 -9.10 20.94
CA THR A 157 -7.81 -10.42 21.52
C THR A 157 -7.38 -11.45 20.49
N GLN A 158 -7.84 -11.31 19.23
CA GLN A 158 -7.52 -12.18 18.11
C GLN A 158 -7.39 -11.32 16.86
N VAL A 159 -6.28 -11.47 16.14
CA VAL A 159 -5.98 -10.71 14.93
C VAL A 159 -6.61 -11.40 13.73
N VAL A 160 -7.47 -10.66 13.00
CA VAL A 160 -8.19 -11.16 11.82
C VAL A 160 -8.15 -10.18 10.63
N SER A 161 -7.93 -8.88 10.89
CA SER A 161 -7.98 -7.83 9.85
C SER A 161 -6.73 -6.95 9.85
N PRO A 162 -6.37 -6.33 8.70
CA PRO A 162 -5.28 -5.35 8.65
C PRO A 162 -5.45 -4.23 9.67
N GLY A 163 -4.35 -3.79 10.28
CA GLY A 163 -4.35 -2.75 11.31
C GLY A 163 -4.64 -3.27 12.72
N GLU A 164 -4.68 -4.58 12.92
CA GLU A 164 -4.86 -5.19 14.24
C GLU A 164 -3.56 -5.79 14.79
N TYR A 165 -3.46 -5.81 16.13
CA TYR A 165 -2.41 -6.53 16.83
C TYR A 165 -2.91 -7.12 18.16
N ALA A 166 -2.31 -8.22 18.60
CA ALA A 166 -2.55 -8.86 19.88
C ALA A 166 -1.21 -9.24 20.54
N VAL A 167 -1.14 -9.18 21.86
CA VAL A 167 0.05 -9.55 22.62
C VAL A 167 -0.36 -10.55 23.71
N ARG A 168 0.30 -11.71 23.72
CA ARG A 168 0.05 -12.82 24.65
C ARG A 168 1.36 -13.42 25.15
N GLY A 169 1.85 -12.95 26.32
CA GLY A 169 3.17 -13.32 26.80
C GLY A 169 4.23 -12.86 25.81
N GLY A 170 5.21 -13.71 25.49
CA GLY A 170 6.23 -13.42 24.49
C GLY A 170 5.78 -13.55 23.03
N LEU A 171 4.48 -13.62 22.75
CA LEU A 171 3.91 -13.78 21.42
C LEU A 171 3.19 -12.51 20.99
N ILE A 172 3.56 -11.97 19.83
CA ILE A 172 2.93 -10.81 19.23
C ILE A 172 2.35 -11.20 17.89
N ASP A 173 1.03 -11.20 17.78
CA ASP A 173 0.32 -11.34 16.52
C ASP A 173 0.01 -9.95 15.96
N LEU A 174 0.22 -9.74 14.66
CA LEU A 174 -0.03 -8.47 14.00
C LEU A 174 -0.41 -8.67 12.54
N PHE A 175 -1.34 -7.84 12.05
CA PHE A 175 -1.70 -7.81 10.63
C PHE A 175 -1.30 -6.45 10.06
N PRO A 176 -0.12 -6.36 9.42
CA PRO A 176 0.36 -5.09 8.91
C PRO A 176 -0.53 -4.54 7.80
N MET A 177 -0.74 -3.24 7.80
CA MET A 177 -1.29 -2.55 6.64
C MET A 177 -0.37 -2.74 5.44
N GLY A 178 -0.95 -2.98 4.28
CA GLY A 178 -0.22 -3.27 3.05
C GLY A 178 0.29 -4.71 2.91
N SER A 179 -0.02 -5.58 3.87
CA SER A 179 0.29 -7.01 3.77
C SER A 179 -0.96 -7.84 3.45
N PRO A 180 -0.84 -8.87 2.61
CA PRO A 180 -1.93 -9.80 2.35
C PRO A 180 -2.15 -10.84 3.45
N VAL A 181 -1.22 -10.95 4.41
CA VAL A 181 -1.26 -11.97 5.48
C VAL A 181 -0.78 -11.39 6.80
N PRO A 182 -1.29 -11.91 7.93
CA PRO A 182 -0.80 -11.55 9.26
C PRO A 182 0.49 -12.30 9.62
N TYR A 183 1.17 -11.79 10.66
CA TYR A 183 2.44 -12.31 11.17
C TYR A 183 2.37 -12.56 12.67
N ARG A 184 3.08 -13.60 13.08
CA ARG A 184 3.31 -13.97 14.46
C ARG A 184 4.79 -13.82 14.77
N VAL A 185 5.11 -12.99 15.74
CA VAL A 185 6.45 -12.72 16.22
C VAL A 185 6.60 -13.39 17.57
N ASP A 186 7.53 -14.35 17.67
CA ASP A 186 7.91 -15.01 18.91
C ASP A 186 9.09 -14.27 19.52
N LEU A 187 8.98 -13.87 20.79
CA LEU A 187 10.05 -13.26 21.55
C LEU A 187 10.66 -14.28 22.51
N PHE A 188 11.98 -14.32 22.55
CA PHE A 188 12.74 -14.94 23.62
C PHE A 188 13.39 -13.81 24.43
N ASP A 189 12.86 -13.56 25.63
CA ASP A 189 13.20 -12.39 26.44
C ASP A 189 12.89 -11.07 25.67
N ASP A 190 13.89 -10.28 25.33
CA ASP A 190 13.79 -9.02 24.57
C ASP A 190 14.19 -9.18 23.08
N GLU A 191 14.44 -10.41 22.59
CA GLU A 191 14.90 -10.67 21.23
C GLU A 191 13.84 -11.38 20.40
N ILE A 192 13.66 -10.99 19.14
CA ILE A 192 12.80 -11.68 18.17
C ILE A 192 13.49 -13.00 17.79
N ASP A 193 12.93 -14.11 18.29
CA ASP A 193 13.43 -15.44 17.98
C ASP A 193 12.96 -15.93 16.62
N SER A 194 11.68 -15.74 16.30
CA SER A 194 11.14 -16.09 15.00
C SER A 194 10.00 -15.16 14.57
N ILE A 195 9.83 -15.04 13.24
CA ILE A 195 8.68 -14.38 12.62
C ILE A 195 8.06 -15.38 11.65
N ARG A 196 6.75 -15.59 11.73
CA ARG A 196 6.01 -16.50 10.86
C ARG A 196 4.74 -15.84 10.35
N THR A 197 4.32 -16.14 9.14
CA THR A 197 2.95 -15.84 8.71
C THR A 197 1.99 -16.80 9.41
N PHE A 198 0.72 -16.41 9.53
CA PHE A 198 -0.31 -17.30 10.01
C PHE A 198 -1.63 -17.09 9.26
N ASP A 199 -2.51 -18.04 9.33
CA ASP A 199 -3.83 -17.98 8.74
C ASP A 199 -4.80 -17.31 9.72
N PRO A 200 -5.49 -16.21 9.34
CA PRO A 200 -6.32 -15.45 10.26
C PRO A 200 -7.58 -16.21 10.73
N ASP A 201 -8.08 -17.16 9.95
CA ASP A 201 -9.28 -17.92 10.30
C ASP A 201 -8.97 -19.05 11.27
N SER A 202 -7.96 -19.87 10.95
CA SER A 202 -7.55 -21.01 11.80
C SER A 202 -6.55 -20.65 12.88
N GLN A 203 -5.95 -19.46 12.85
CA GLN A 203 -4.90 -18.98 13.75
C GLN A 203 -3.61 -19.84 13.75
N ARG A 204 -3.41 -20.68 12.73
CA ARG A 204 -2.26 -21.57 12.62
C ARG A 204 -1.10 -20.87 11.92
N SER A 205 0.09 -20.99 12.50
CA SER A 205 1.32 -20.52 11.88
C SER A 205 1.61 -21.29 10.60
N LEU A 206 2.12 -20.58 9.57
CA LEU A 206 2.38 -21.14 8.25
C LEU A 206 3.90 -21.14 7.95
N TYR A 207 4.42 -20.04 7.42
CA TYR A 207 5.79 -19.98 6.90
C TYR A 207 6.66 -19.03 7.71
N PRO A 208 7.94 -19.39 7.98
CA PRO A 208 8.90 -18.46 8.55
C PRO A 208 9.29 -17.39 7.54
N VAL A 209 9.52 -16.18 8.04
CA VAL A 209 10.04 -15.05 7.25
C VAL A 209 11.17 -14.37 8.03
N PRO A 210 12.16 -13.78 7.36
CA PRO A 210 13.29 -13.13 8.02
C PRO A 210 12.94 -11.77 8.61
N GLU A 211 11.94 -11.10 8.04
CA GLU A 211 11.56 -9.73 8.43
C GLU A 211 10.09 -9.46 8.08
N VAL A 212 9.53 -8.45 8.75
CA VAL A 212 8.21 -7.91 8.45
C VAL A 212 8.24 -6.40 8.51
N ARG A 213 7.53 -5.76 7.56
CA ARG A 213 7.32 -4.31 7.53
C ARG A 213 5.89 -3.98 7.90
N LEU A 214 5.74 -2.97 8.75
CA LEU A 214 4.46 -2.42 9.15
C LEU A 214 4.34 -1.00 8.60
N LEU A 215 3.33 -0.75 7.79
CA LEU A 215 2.90 0.59 7.41
C LEU A 215 2.01 1.17 8.53
N PRO A 216 1.77 2.50 8.58
CA PRO A 216 0.86 3.07 9.57
C PRO A 216 -0.55 2.45 9.45
N GLY A 217 -1.26 2.35 10.58
CA GLY A 217 -2.62 1.81 10.65
C GLY A 217 -3.71 2.73 10.07
N ARG A 218 -3.35 3.95 9.65
CA ARG A 218 -4.25 4.97 9.06
C ARG A 218 -3.51 5.82 8.05
N GLU A 219 -4.27 6.46 7.15
CA GLU A 219 -3.71 7.33 6.11
C GLU A 219 -3.32 8.72 6.60
N PHE A 220 -3.85 9.18 7.72
CA PHE A 220 -3.66 10.55 8.22
C PHE A 220 -3.22 10.54 9.68
N PRO A 221 -2.34 11.49 10.08
CA PRO A 221 -2.03 11.70 11.48
C PRO A 221 -3.30 12.14 12.24
N MET A 222 -3.50 11.62 13.45
CA MET A 222 -4.59 11.99 14.34
C MET A 222 -4.06 12.80 15.53
N ASP A 223 -3.14 13.72 15.26
CA ASP A 223 -2.68 14.65 16.27
C ASP A 223 -3.70 15.79 16.50
N LEU A 224 -3.64 16.40 17.67
CA LEU A 224 -4.57 17.47 18.07
C LEU A 224 -4.51 18.70 17.16
N SER A 225 -3.47 18.85 16.32
CA SER A 225 -3.35 19.98 15.40
C SER A 225 -4.33 19.93 14.23
N LEU A 226 -4.85 18.74 13.89
CA LEU A 226 -5.83 18.55 12.81
C LEU A 226 -7.29 18.72 13.30
N ILE A 227 -7.54 18.68 14.60
CA ILE A 227 -8.88 18.83 15.18
C ILE A 227 -9.35 20.30 15.20
N HIS A 228 -8.43 21.24 15.03
CA HIS A 228 -8.69 22.68 15.11
C HIS A 228 -8.74 23.40 13.73
N ILE A 229 -8.92 22.66 12.64
CA ILE A 229 -9.13 23.27 11.31
C ILE A 229 -10.62 23.38 11.02
#